data_9c0cc51be8b7d31fbaf5e78b479b210a
#
_entry.id   9c0cc51be8b7d31fbaf5e78b479b210a
#
_cell.length_a   1.000
_cell.length_b   1.000
_cell.length_c   1.000
_cell.angle_alpha   90.00
_cell.angle_beta   90.00
_cell.angle_gamma   90.00
#
_symmetry.space_group_name_H-M   'P 1'
#
loop_
_entity.id
_entity.type
_entity.pdbx_description
1 polymer ?
#
loop_
_entity_poly.entity_id
_entity_poly.type
_entity_poly.pdbx_seq_one_letter_code
_entity_poly.pdbx_strand_id
1 'polypeptide(L)'
;MGKRVRPGPSDSFGSEVQRQFAGLADQWGLEDPVEDGFVLPTVTYGDGRLTYDWMHNQEDRLLSVAVSLVVAEGTLSAYVDELVAGAGLGSRQQVRTSAQTWHALQQSIASHVDWLGKLHPMLTGPETESFLERAGARRFSPDLD
;
A
#
# COMPACT_ATOMS: atom_id res chain seq x y z
N MET A 1 -7.63 -27.95 -2.10
CA MET A 1 -7.18 -27.78 -1.87
C MET A 1 -6.17 -27.69 -1.30
N GLY A 2 -5.79 -27.40 -1.35
CA GLY A 2 -4.75 -27.58 -0.85
C GLY A 2 -4.51 -27.66 0.35
N LYS A 3 -4.20 -27.92 0.64
CA LYS A 3 -4.06 -27.99 1.70
C LYS A 3 -2.94 -27.70 2.36
N ARG A 4 -2.77 -26.93 2.44
CA ARG A 4 -1.72 -26.58 3.34
C ARG A 4 -2.10 -26.82 4.76
N VAL A 5 -1.16 -27.26 5.54
CA VAL A 5 -1.45 -27.49 6.94
C VAL A 5 -1.58 -26.14 7.65
N ARG A 6 -0.69 -25.22 7.35
CA ARG A 6 -0.81 -23.87 7.88
C ARG A 6 -0.08 -22.92 6.96
N PRO A 7 -0.56 -21.67 6.90
CA PRO A 7 0.09 -20.70 6.03
C PRO A 7 1.40 -20.23 6.61
N GLY A 8 2.35 -19.91 5.74
CA GLY A 8 3.55 -19.22 6.15
C GLY A 8 3.24 -17.76 6.40
N PRO A 9 4.23 -16.99 6.87
CA PRO A 9 3.99 -15.57 7.14
C PRO A 9 3.52 -14.80 5.92
N SER A 10 4.05 -15.14 4.74
CA SER A 10 3.66 -14.50 3.51
C SER A 10 2.18 -14.74 3.21
N ASP A 11 1.74 -16.00 3.35
CA ASP A 11 0.35 -16.34 3.09
C ASP A 11 -0.59 -15.66 4.06
N SER A 12 -0.19 -15.62 5.34
CA SER A 12 -1.02 -15.00 6.36
C SER A 12 -1.15 -13.50 6.14
N PHE A 13 -0.05 -12.86 5.77
CA PHE A 13 -0.06 -11.45 5.48
C PHE A 13 -0.94 -11.13 4.28
N GLY A 14 -0.73 -11.87 3.18
CA GLY A 14 -1.51 -11.64 1.97
C GLY A 14 -2.99 -11.84 2.20
N SER A 15 -3.36 -12.90 2.92
CA SER A 15 -4.75 -13.18 3.22
C SER A 15 -5.37 -12.06 4.06
N GLU A 16 -4.61 -11.55 5.03
CA GLU A 16 -5.14 -10.50 5.90
C GLU A 16 -5.33 -9.18 5.13
N VAL A 17 -4.36 -8.82 4.27
CA VAL A 17 -4.51 -7.62 3.45
C VAL A 17 -5.74 -7.75 2.57
N GLN A 18 -5.89 -8.90 1.91
CA GLN A 18 -7.04 -9.10 1.02
C GLN A 18 -8.35 -9.05 1.80
N ARG A 19 -8.38 -9.65 2.99
CA ARG A 19 -9.59 -9.63 3.80
C ARG A 19 -10.01 -8.22 4.15
N GLN A 20 -9.06 -7.35 4.46
CA GLN A 20 -9.38 -6.00 4.91
C GLN A 20 -9.52 -5.00 3.78
N PHE A 21 -8.79 -5.18 2.69
CA PHE A 21 -8.75 -4.19 1.61
C PHE A 21 -9.61 -4.57 0.41
N ALA A 22 -10.05 -5.83 0.30
CA ALA A 22 -10.76 -6.30 -0.89
C ALA A 22 -12.02 -5.48 -1.19
N GLY A 23 -12.74 -5.04 -0.14
CA GLY A 23 -13.95 -4.27 -0.33
C GLY A 23 -13.68 -2.94 -1.03
N LEU A 24 -12.66 -2.22 -0.58
CA LEU A 24 -12.29 -0.96 -1.21
C LEU A 24 -11.70 -1.19 -2.59
N ALA A 25 -10.86 -2.23 -2.72
CA ALA A 25 -10.25 -2.53 -4.01
C ALA A 25 -11.30 -2.81 -5.06
N ASP A 26 -12.32 -3.57 -4.68
CA ASP A 26 -13.43 -3.89 -5.58
C ASP A 26 -14.21 -2.64 -5.94
N GLN A 27 -14.50 -1.82 -4.93
CA GLN A 27 -15.22 -0.56 -5.10
C GLN A 27 -14.47 0.40 -6.03
N TRP A 28 -13.14 0.39 -5.97
CA TRP A 28 -12.31 1.29 -6.77
C TRP A 28 -11.93 0.70 -8.11
N GLY A 29 -12.36 -0.51 -8.41
CA GLY A 29 -12.09 -1.13 -9.70
C GLY A 29 -10.66 -1.60 -9.87
N LEU A 30 -9.99 -1.97 -8.79
CA LEU A 30 -8.64 -2.47 -8.87
C LEU A 30 -8.64 -3.91 -9.36
N GLU A 31 -7.58 -4.28 -10.07
CA GLU A 31 -7.42 -5.64 -10.55
C GLU A 31 -7.13 -6.58 -9.40
N ASP A 32 -7.21 -7.88 -9.66
CA ASP A 32 -6.92 -8.88 -8.65
C ASP A 32 -5.50 -8.68 -8.10
N PRO A 33 -5.31 -8.88 -6.79
CA PRO A 33 -4.00 -8.65 -6.21
C PRO A 33 -2.98 -9.67 -6.67
N VAL A 34 -1.72 -9.22 -6.72
CA VAL A 34 -0.58 -10.07 -7.03
C VAL A 34 0.26 -10.17 -5.77
N GLU A 35 0.54 -11.40 -5.34
CA GLU A 35 1.38 -11.62 -4.17
C GLU A 35 2.79 -12.00 -4.61
N ASP A 36 3.76 -11.43 -3.93
CA ASP A 36 5.17 -11.69 -4.18
C ASP A 36 5.88 -11.76 -2.85
N GLY A 37 6.59 -12.84 -2.61
CA GLY A 37 7.31 -13.02 -1.35
C GLY A 37 8.80 -13.24 -1.55
N PHE A 38 9.32 -12.90 -2.72
CA PHE A 38 10.72 -13.22 -3.03
C PHE A 38 11.67 -12.51 -2.07
N VAL A 39 11.56 -11.21 -1.89
CA VAL A 39 12.39 -10.46 -0.97
C VAL A 39 11.70 -10.29 0.37
N LEU A 40 10.46 -9.83 0.32
CA LEU A 40 9.62 -9.74 1.50
C LEU A 40 8.17 -9.90 1.05
N PRO A 41 7.30 -10.33 1.96
CA PRO A 41 5.88 -10.51 1.58
C PRO A 41 5.28 -9.20 1.08
N THR A 42 4.74 -9.23 -0.12
CA THR A 42 4.17 -8.05 -0.78
C THR A 42 2.86 -8.43 -1.46
N VAL A 43 1.86 -7.57 -1.31
CA VAL A 43 0.59 -7.70 -2.02
C VAL A 43 0.40 -6.41 -2.81
N THR A 44 0.23 -6.54 -4.12
CA THR A 44 0.09 -5.37 -5.00
C THR A 44 -1.29 -5.34 -5.62
N TYR A 45 -1.98 -4.23 -5.47
CA TYR A 45 -3.22 -3.94 -6.17
C TYR A 45 -2.97 -2.79 -7.15
N GLY A 46 -3.69 -2.81 -8.28
CA GLY A 46 -3.52 -1.70 -9.22
C GLY A 46 -4.62 -1.65 -10.25
N ASP A 47 -4.65 -0.56 -11.01
CA ASP A 47 -5.60 -0.37 -12.10
C ASP A 47 -4.91 0.07 -13.39
N GLY A 48 -3.60 -0.09 -13.47
CA GLY A 48 -2.81 0.32 -14.63
C GLY A 48 -2.29 1.73 -14.51
N ARG A 49 -2.83 2.53 -13.61
CA ARG A 49 -2.40 3.91 -13.39
C ARG A 49 -1.83 4.09 -12.00
N LEU A 50 -2.57 3.61 -11.00
CA LEU A 50 -2.14 3.61 -9.60
C LEU A 50 -1.89 2.19 -9.14
N THR A 51 -0.87 2.01 -8.32
CA THR A 51 -0.64 0.75 -7.64
C THR A 51 -0.50 0.99 -6.16
N TYR A 52 -0.91 -0.01 -5.39
CA TYR A 52 -0.85 0.00 -3.93
C TYR A 52 -0.06 -1.22 -3.52
N ASP A 53 1.17 -1.00 -3.05
CA ASP A 53 2.06 -2.10 -2.64
C ASP A 53 2.05 -2.22 -1.13
N TRP A 54 1.46 -3.29 -0.64
CA TRP A 54 1.41 -3.61 0.80
C TRP A 54 2.61 -4.49 1.09
N MET A 55 3.52 -4.01 1.93
CA MET A 55 4.79 -4.70 2.19
C MET A 55 4.95 -4.97 3.67
N HIS A 56 5.26 -6.22 3.99
CA HIS A 56 5.50 -6.65 5.37
C HIS A 56 7.00 -6.87 5.55
N ASN A 57 7.67 -5.89 6.14
CA ASN A 57 9.09 -6.02 6.47
C ASN A 57 9.20 -6.77 7.77
N GLN A 58 9.49 -8.07 7.66
CA GLN A 58 9.52 -8.96 8.83
C GLN A 58 10.74 -8.67 9.71
N GLU A 59 11.83 -8.28 9.10
CA GLU A 59 13.06 -7.99 9.83
C GLU A 59 12.89 -6.78 10.75
N ASP A 60 12.32 -5.71 10.22
CA ASP A 60 12.09 -4.49 10.98
C ASP A 60 10.75 -4.47 11.70
N ARG A 61 9.93 -5.49 11.45
CA ARG A 61 8.60 -5.62 12.07
C ARG A 61 7.73 -4.41 11.79
N LEU A 62 7.66 -4.06 10.50
CA LEU A 62 6.90 -2.89 10.06
C LEU A 62 6.05 -3.23 8.85
N LEU A 63 4.91 -2.55 8.76
CA LEU A 63 4.08 -2.55 7.57
C LEU A 63 4.31 -1.25 6.84
N SER A 64 4.50 -1.33 5.52
CA SER A 64 4.61 -0.14 4.67
C SER A 64 3.64 -0.31 3.51
N VAL A 65 3.01 0.78 3.10
CA VAL A 65 2.17 0.78 1.91
C VAL A 65 2.61 1.93 1.03
N ALA A 66 3.06 1.59 -0.17
CA ALA A 66 3.50 2.58 -1.15
C ALA A 66 2.42 2.75 -2.21
N VAL A 67 2.12 4.00 -2.53
CA VAL A 67 1.19 4.33 -3.61
C VAL A 67 2.02 4.88 -4.75
N SER A 68 1.87 4.29 -5.92
CA SER A 68 2.66 4.66 -7.09
C SER A 68 1.74 5.08 -8.23
N LEU A 69 2.13 6.15 -8.92
CA LEU A 69 1.36 6.69 -10.05
C LEU A 69 2.24 6.67 -11.29
N VAL A 70 1.71 6.09 -12.37
CA VAL A 70 2.41 6.14 -13.66
C VAL A 70 2.23 7.53 -14.24
N VAL A 71 3.33 8.18 -14.58
CA VAL A 71 3.33 9.50 -15.19
C VAL A 71 4.09 9.43 -16.51
N ALA A 72 4.09 10.55 -17.26
CA ALA A 72 4.70 10.57 -18.59
C ALA A 72 6.17 10.17 -18.56
N GLU A 73 6.87 10.52 -17.50
CA GLU A 73 8.32 10.34 -17.43
C GLU A 73 8.74 9.29 -16.42
N GLY A 74 7.85 8.37 -16.06
CA GLY A 74 8.19 7.31 -15.13
C GLY A 74 7.09 7.04 -14.14
N THR A 75 7.49 6.92 -12.87
CA THR A 75 6.56 6.59 -11.80
C THR A 75 6.87 7.47 -10.59
N LEU A 76 5.81 7.99 -9.97
CA LEU A 76 5.93 8.69 -8.69
C LEU A 76 5.45 7.76 -7.59
N SER A 77 6.21 7.66 -6.51
CA SER A 77 5.88 6.73 -5.43
C SER A 77 6.05 7.40 -4.07
N ALA A 78 5.06 7.25 -3.21
CA ALA A 78 5.12 7.77 -1.85
C ALA A 78 4.44 6.79 -0.91
N TYR A 79 4.88 6.79 0.34
CA TYR A 79 4.25 5.96 1.36
C TYR A 79 2.99 6.63 1.89
N VAL A 80 2.06 5.81 2.40
CA VAL A 80 0.78 6.32 2.90
C VAL A 80 0.99 7.36 3.99
N ASP A 81 1.94 7.14 4.91
CA ASP A 81 2.16 8.12 5.97
C ASP A 81 2.63 9.47 5.42
N GLU A 82 3.43 9.45 4.35
CA GLU A 82 3.83 10.69 3.68
C GLU A 82 2.62 11.39 3.04
N LEU A 83 1.73 10.61 2.45
CA LEU A 83 0.55 11.16 1.83
C LEU A 83 -0.41 11.77 2.84
N VAL A 84 -0.56 11.12 3.99
CA VAL A 84 -1.41 11.63 5.06
C VAL A 84 -0.92 13.00 5.52
N ALA A 85 0.39 13.12 5.73
CA ALA A 85 0.98 14.39 6.14
C ALA A 85 0.86 15.44 5.04
N GLY A 86 1.13 15.03 3.79
CA GLY A 86 1.06 15.95 2.66
C GLY A 86 -0.35 16.45 2.38
N ALA A 87 -1.35 15.66 2.71
CA ALA A 87 -2.75 16.04 2.53
C ALA A 87 -3.27 16.89 3.67
N GLY A 88 -2.49 17.03 4.75
CA GLY A 88 -2.95 17.77 5.91
C GLY A 88 -4.00 17.03 6.72
N LEU A 89 -4.11 15.72 6.53
CA LEU A 89 -5.11 14.92 7.24
C LEU A 89 -4.63 14.47 8.61
N GLY A 90 -3.32 14.48 8.83
CA GLY A 90 -2.76 14.09 10.10
C GLY A 90 -1.25 14.05 10.01
N SER A 91 -0.60 13.61 11.09
CA SER A 91 0.86 13.45 11.09
C SER A 91 1.22 12.06 10.64
N ARG A 92 2.49 11.87 10.26
CA ARG A 92 2.96 10.56 9.85
C ARG A 92 2.84 9.53 10.96
N GLN A 93 3.01 9.97 12.21
CA GLN A 93 2.94 9.08 13.36
C GLN A 93 1.54 8.54 13.61
N GLN A 94 0.52 9.16 13.05
CA GLN A 94 -0.85 8.67 13.21
C GLN A 94 -1.15 7.47 12.33
N VAL A 95 -0.29 7.19 11.34
CA VAL A 95 -0.42 6.02 10.50
C VAL A 95 0.29 4.86 11.19
N ARG A 96 -0.46 3.84 11.58
CA ARG A 96 0.10 2.73 12.32
C ARG A 96 0.90 1.84 11.40
N THR A 97 2.13 1.53 11.79
CA THR A 97 3.03 0.71 10.98
C THR A 97 3.57 -0.50 11.73
N SER A 98 3.29 -0.62 13.03
CA SER A 98 3.86 -1.69 13.82
C SER A 98 3.37 -3.06 13.35
N ALA A 99 4.29 -4.00 13.23
CA ALA A 99 4.00 -5.38 12.92
C ALA A 99 4.77 -6.30 13.87
N GLN A 100 4.91 -5.86 15.12
CA GLN A 100 5.66 -6.62 16.12
C GLN A 100 4.94 -7.86 16.56
N THR A 101 3.62 -7.86 16.48
CA THR A 101 2.80 -9.04 16.74
C THR A 101 1.81 -9.17 15.61
N TRP A 102 1.19 -10.34 15.49
CA TRP A 102 0.15 -10.52 14.49
C TRP A 102 -0.99 -9.53 14.69
N HIS A 103 -1.39 -9.32 15.94
CA HIS A 103 -2.45 -8.38 16.25
C HIS A 103 -2.08 -6.96 15.86
N ALA A 104 -0.83 -6.55 16.14
CA ALA A 104 -0.36 -5.22 15.75
C ALA A 104 -0.37 -5.07 14.23
N LEU A 105 0.05 -6.11 13.51
CA LEU A 105 0.02 -6.08 12.05
C LEU A 105 -1.41 -5.91 11.54
N GLN A 106 -2.36 -6.65 12.11
CA GLN A 106 -3.75 -6.52 11.71
C GLN A 106 -4.27 -5.10 11.93
N GLN A 107 -3.90 -4.49 13.04
CA GLN A 107 -4.32 -3.13 13.34
C GLN A 107 -3.67 -2.13 12.40
N SER A 108 -2.42 -2.38 12.02
CA SER A 108 -1.73 -1.49 11.08
C SER A 108 -2.34 -1.60 9.68
N ILE A 109 -2.73 -2.81 9.27
CA ILE A 109 -3.43 -2.98 8.00
C ILE A 109 -4.75 -2.21 8.04
N ALA A 110 -5.51 -2.35 9.12
CA ALA A 110 -6.78 -1.65 9.26
C ALA A 110 -6.58 -0.13 9.21
N SER A 111 -5.54 0.35 9.86
CA SER A 111 -5.22 1.77 9.85
C SER A 111 -4.95 2.26 8.44
N HIS A 112 -4.18 1.50 7.66
CA HIS A 112 -3.88 1.89 6.30
C HIS A 112 -5.11 1.86 5.40
N VAL A 113 -5.99 0.87 5.59
CA VAL A 113 -7.25 0.82 4.83
C VAL A 113 -8.05 2.09 5.09
N ASP A 114 -8.12 2.50 6.35
CA ASP A 114 -8.84 3.69 6.75
C ASP A 114 -8.26 4.95 6.10
N TRP A 115 -6.93 5.10 6.18
CA TRP A 115 -6.27 6.26 5.60
C TRP A 115 -6.39 6.28 4.08
N LEU A 116 -6.29 5.12 3.43
CA LEU A 116 -6.45 5.06 1.97
C LEU A 116 -7.86 5.50 1.57
N GLY A 117 -8.87 5.13 2.37
CA GLY A 117 -10.22 5.60 2.11
C GLY A 117 -10.32 7.12 2.15
N LYS A 118 -9.62 7.74 3.10
CA LYS A 118 -9.62 9.19 3.22
C LYS A 118 -8.80 9.86 2.12
N LEU A 119 -7.76 9.19 1.65
CA LEU A 119 -6.89 9.74 0.61
C LEU A 119 -7.46 9.55 -0.79
N HIS A 120 -8.42 8.64 -0.96
CA HIS A 120 -8.91 8.25 -2.27
C HIS A 120 -9.30 9.44 -3.17
N PRO A 121 -10.04 10.45 -2.69
CA PRO A 121 -10.39 11.57 -3.57
C PRO A 121 -9.19 12.31 -4.14
N MET A 122 -8.08 12.33 -3.40
CA MET A 122 -6.86 12.99 -3.87
C MET A 122 -6.06 12.12 -4.81
N LEU A 123 -6.31 10.82 -4.78
CA LEU A 123 -5.58 9.87 -5.63
C LEU A 123 -6.27 9.61 -6.95
N THR A 124 -7.52 10.03 -7.11
CA THR A 124 -8.29 9.79 -8.32
C THR A 124 -8.64 11.06 -9.08
N GLY A 125 -8.26 12.21 -8.56
CA GLY A 125 -8.56 13.48 -9.20
C GLY A 125 -7.51 13.87 -10.22
N PRO A 126 -7.71 15.00 -10.90
CA PRO A 126 -6.73 15.48 -11.88
C PRO A 126 -5.46 16.03 -11.25
N GLU A 127 -5.48 16.25 -9.94
CA GLU A 127 -4.34 16.81 -9.23
C GLU A 127 -3.46 15.77 -8.55
N THR A 128 -3.67 14.50 -8.87
CA THR A 128 -2.97 13.42 -8.17
C THR A 128 -1.46 13.56 -8.29
N GLU A 129 -0.97 13.86 -9.50
CA GLU A 129 0.48 13.99 -9.70
C GLU A 129 1.05 15.11 -8.83
N SER A 130 0.40 16.27 -8.84
CA SER A 130 0.85 17.40 -8.02
C SER A 130 0.80 17.07 -6.54
N PHE A 131 -0.24 16.36 -6.12
CA PHE A 131 -0.38 15.97 -4.73
C PHE A 131 0.78 15.07 -4.31
N LEU A 132 1.09 14.06 -5.13
CA LEU A 132 2.18 13.15 -4.82
C LEU A 132 3.51 13.89 -4.73
N GLU A 133 3.75 14.81 -5.66
CA GLU A 133 4.99 15.58 -5.63
C GLU A 133 5.10 16.43 -4.37
N ARG A 134 4.01 17.08 -3.98
CA ARG A 134 4.02 17.89 -2.75
C ARG A 134 4.23 17.05 -1.51
N ALA A 135 3.78 15.80 -1.54
CA ALA A 135 3.94 14.89 -0.41
C ALA A 135 5.34 14.29 -0.33
N GLY A 136 6.21 14.59 -1.30
CA GLY A 136 7.58 14.10 -1.28
C GLY A 136 7.79 12.81 -2.05
N ALA A 137 6.92 12.52 -3.00
CA ALA A 137 7.04 11.29 -3.79
C ALA A 137 8.37 11.23 -4.51
N ARG A 138 8.91 10.03 -4.60
CA ARG A 138 10.15 9.76 -5.33
C ARG A 138 9.80 9.42 -6.77
N ARG A 139 10.65 9.89 -7.68
CA ARG A 139 10.42 9.66 -9.10
C ARG A 139 11.36 8.56 -9.58
N PHE A 140 10.80 7.58 -10.25
CA PHE A 140 11.56 6.49 -10.84
C PHE A 140 11.42 6.57 -12.35
N SER A 141 12.56 6.63 -13.03
CA SER A 141 12.59 6.71 -14.49
C SER A 141 12.44 5.32 -15.09
N PRO A 142 11.67 5.18 -16.18
CA PRO A 142 11.54 3.88 -16.83
C PRO A 142 12.83 3.41 -17.50
N ASP A 143 13.78 4.30 -17.70
CA ASP A 143 15.03 3.96 -18.35
C ASP A 143 16.07 3.36 -17.40
N LEU A 144 15.75 3.32 -16.12
CA LEU A 144 16.71 2.83 -15.13
C LEU A 144 16.42 1.39 -14.76
N ASP A 145 16.68 0.51 -15.63
CA ASP A 145 16.44 -0.92 -15.36
C ASP A 145 17.67 -1.62 -14.92
#